data_5842f8af537323e8e23dfc7a637a5f2a
#
_entry.id   5842f8af537323e8e23dfc7a637a5f2a
#
_cell.length_a   1.000
_cell.length_b   1.000
_cell.length_c   1.000
_cell.angle_alpha   90.00
_cell.angle_beta   90.00
_cell.angle_gamma   90.00
#
_symmetry.space_group_name_H-M   'P 1'
#
loop_
_entity.id
_entity.type
_entity.pdbx_description
1 polymer ?
#
loop_
_entity_poly.entity_id
_entity_poly.type
_entity_poly.pdbx_seq_one_letter_code
_entity_poly.pdbx_strand_id
1 'polypeptide(L)' 'MTEAEWIAKGKEAYARMDWKACLDAYAEAIRLNPESEAVELRHMTMRIIEFYNKDQYNP' A
#
# COMPACT_ATOMS: atom_id res chain seq x y z
N MET A 1 11.64 6.15 -11.34
CA MET A 1 10.40 5.45 -11.67
C MET A 1 9.23 6.42 -11.73
N THR A 2 8.28 6.13 -12.59
CA THR A 2 7.09 6.97 -12.70
C THR A 2 6.06 6.55 -11.65
N GLU A 3 5.07 7.41 -11.46
CA GLU A 3 3.96 7.10 -10.57
C GLU A 3 3.29 5.77 -10.95
N ALA A 4 3.05 5.57 -12.25
CA ALA A 4 2.39 4.34 -12.71
C ALA A 4 3.23 3.11 -12.39
N GLU A 5 4.53 3.22 -12.52
CA GLU A 5 5.42 2.10 -12.20
C GLU A 5 5.41 1.77 -10.72
N TRP A 6 5.37 2.80 -9.87
CA TRP A 6 5.28 2.56 -8.43
C TRP A 6 3.96 1.89 -8.07
N ILE A 7 2.87 2.32 -8.71
CA ILE A 7 1.57 1.71 -8.46
C ILE A 7 1.58 0.24 -8.87
N ALA A 8 2.19 -0.05 -10.03
CA ALA A 8 2.29 -1.43 -10.49
C ALA A 8 3.09 -2.29 -9.51
N LYS A 9 4.19 -1.75 -8.98
CA LYS A 9 4.99 -2.46 -7.99
C LYS A 9 4.20 -2.71 -6.71
N GLY A 10 3.42 -1.72 -6.31
CA GLY A 10 2.58 -1.88 -5.13
C GLY A 10 1.55 -2.97 -5.31
N LYS A 11 0.92 -3.02 -6.48
CA LYS A 11 -0.09 -4.05 -6.75
C LYS A 11 0.54 -5.44 -6.80
N GLU A 12 1.75 -5.53 -7.33
CA GLU A 12 2.48 -6.79 -7.34
C GLU A 12 2.76 -7.28 -5.93
N ALA A 13 3.25 -6.37 -5.10
CA ALA A 13 3.52 -6.72 -3.70
C ALA A 13 2.25 -7.09 -2.97
N TYR A 14 1.16 -6.40 -3.26
CA TYR A 14 -0.14 -6.71 -2.68
C TYR A 14 -0.54 -8.15 -3.00
N ALA A 15 -0.34 -8.56 -4.26
CA ALA A 15 -0.69 -9.91 -4.68
C ALA A 15 0.12 -10.97 -3.93
N ARG A 16 1.33 -10.62 -3.50
CA ARG A 16 2.19 -11.52 -2.73
C ARG A 16 1.97 -11.37 -1.23
N MET A 17 1.06 -10.50 -0.84
CA MET A 17 0.83 -10.18 0.57
C MET A 17 2.07 -9.59 1.25
N ASP A 18 2.92 -8.95 0.46
CA ASP A 18 4.10 -8.26 0.98
C ASP A 18 3.71 -6.83 1.31
N TRP A 19 3.15 -6.66 2.49
CA TRP A 19 2.52 -5.40 2.88
C TRP A 19 3.50 -4.24 2.96
N LYS A 20 4.69 -4.51 3.47
CA LYS A 20 5.69 -3.46 3.58
C LYS A 20 6.08 -2.92 2.22
N ALA A 21 6.40 -3.81 1.28
CA ALA A 21 6.77 -3.40 -0.08
C ALA A 21 5.61 -2.69 -0.76
N CYS A 22 4.40 -3.18 -0.52
CA CYS A 22 3.20 -2.58 -1.09
C CYS A 22 3.02 -1.13 -0.62
N LEU A 23 3.08 -0.93 0.69
CA LEU A 23 2.91 0.41 1.26
C LEU A 23 4.03 1.34 0.84
N ASP A 24 5.27 0.83 0.80
CA ASP A 24 6.40 1.64 0.37
C ASP A 24 6.23 2.11 -1.08
N ALA A 25 5.78 1.21 -1.96
CA ALA A 25 5.58 1.56 -3.37
C ALA A 25 4.46 2.59 -3.52
N TYR A 26 3.35 2.40 -2.81
CA TYR A 26 2.27 3.37 -2.88
C TYR A 26 2.69 4.72 -2.29
N ALA A 27 3.51 4.71 -1.25
CA ALA A 27 4.00 5.96 -0.66
C ALA A 27 4.85 6.73 -1.67
N GLU A 28 5.67 6.02 -2.46
CA GLU A 28 6.47 6.68 -3.48
C GLU A 28 5.60 7.27 -4.58
N ALA A 29 4.56 6.54 -4.98
CA ALA A 29 3.63 7.06 -5.98
C ALA A 29 2.95 8.34 -5.48
N ILE A 30 2.56 8.35 -4.22
CA ILE A 30 1.91 9.52 -3.62
C ILE A 30 2.89 10.68 -3.53
N ARG A 31 4.16 10.41 -3.21
CA ARG A 31 5.17 11.45 -3.16
C ARG A 31 5.32 12.12 -4.52
N LEU A 32 5.21 11.35 -5.60
CA LEU A 32 5.31 11.90 -6.95
C LEU A 32 4.03 12.63 -7.36
N ASN A 33 2.89 12.17 -6.86
CA ASN A 33 1.60 12.79 -7.19
C ASN A 33 0.65 12.63 -5.99
N PRO A 34 0.49 13.71 -5.19
CA PRO A 34 -0.38 13.62 -4.00
C PRO A 34 -1.84 13.31 -4.33
N GLU A 35 -2.25 13.44 -5.61
CA GLU A 35 -3.61 13.11 -6.01
C GLU A 35 -3.70 11.77 -6.72
N SER A 36 -2.67 10.95 -6.57
CA SER A 36 -2.62 9.64 -7.20
C SER A 36 -3.68 8.70 -6.63
N GLU A 37 -4.13 7.76 -7.46
CA GLU A 37 -5.01 6.71 -6.96
C GLU A 37 -4.34 5.86 -5.89
N ALA A 38 -3.01 5.95 -5.79
CA ALA A 38 -2.26 5.24 -4.75
C ALA A 38 -2.71 5.65 -3.35
N VAL A 39 -3.25 6.85 -3.20
CA VAL A 39 -3.78 7.30 -1.90
C VAL A 39 -4.86 6.33 -1.43
N GLU A 40 -5.83 6.03 -2.29
CA GLU A 40 -6.90 5.11 -1.94
C GLU A 40 -6.40 3.68 -1.83
N LEU A 41 -5.51 3.28 -2.72
CA LEU A 41 -4.97 1.93 -2.68
C LEU A 41 -4.20 1.69 -1.37
N ARG A 42 -3.43 2.69 -0.96
CA ARG A 42 -2.70 2.60 0.30
C ARG A 42 -3.68 2.51 1.47
N HIS A 43 -4.71 3.32 1.43
CA HIS A 43 -5.71 3.33 2.49
C HIS A 43 -6.39 1.97 2.62
N MET A 44 -6.76 1.38 1.49
CA MET A 44 -7.39 0.07 1.48
C MET A 44 -6.45 -1.00 2.02
N THR A 45 -5.18 -0.92 1.62
CA THR A 45 -4.19 -1.87 2.10
C THR A 45 -4.01 -1.77 3.61
N MET A 46 -3.97 -0.56 4.13
CA MET A 46 -3.83 -0.35 5.57
C MET A 46 -5.02 -0.91 6.35
N ARG A 47 -6.22 -0.81 5.78
CA ARG A 47 -7.40 -1.37 6.42
C ARG A 47 -7.31 -2.89 6.49
N ILE A 48 -6.79 -3.51 5.45
CA ILE A 48 -6.61 -4.96 5.45
C ILE A 48 -5.59 -5.37 6.51
N ILE A 49 -4.49 -4.63 6.61
CA ILE A 49 -3.47 -4.91 7.61
C ILE A 49 -4.05 -4.78 9.01
N GLU A 50 -4.82 -3.73 9.25
CA GLU A 50 -5.45 -3.53 10.55
C GLU A 50 -6.38 -4.69 10.89
N PHE A 51 -7.10 -5.17 9.90
CA PHE A 51 -8.01 -6.30 10.11
C PHE A 51 -7.25 -7.54 10.57
N TYR A 52 -6.13 -7.84 9.90
CA TYR A 52 -5.33 -9.00 10.26
C TYR A 52 -4.60 -8.83 11.58
N ASN A 53 -4.20 -7.61 11.91
CA ASN A 53 -3.47 -7.35 13.15
C ASN A 53 -4.36 -7.14 14.34
N LYS A 54 -5.65 -7.06 14.13
CA LYS A 54 -6.58 -6.74 15.19
C LYS A 54 -6.51 -7.74 16.34
N ASP A 55 -6.37 -9.01 16.00
CA ASP A 55 -6.31 -10.06 17.02
C ASP A 55 -4.97 -10.05 17.75
N GLN A 56 -3.94 -9.58 17.10
CA GLN A 56 -2.62 -9.51 17.72
C GLN A 56 -2.49 -8.35 18.66
N TYR A 57 -3.41 -7.42 18.59
CA TYR A 57 -3.42 -6.22 19.40
C TYR A 57 -4.21 -6.38 20.66
N ASN A 58 -4.60 -7.55 20.96
CA ASN A 58 -5.40 -7.77 22.17
C ASN A 58 -4.54 -7.60 23.41
N PRO A 59 -4.87 -6.66 24.26
CA PRO A 59 -4.18 -6.51 25.53
C PRO A 59 -4.52 -7.67 26.44
#